data_263229b8a3ccaf546b407e70161c214f
#
_entry.id   263229b8a3ccaf546b407e70161c214f
#
_cell.length_a   1.000
_cell.length_b   1.000
_cell.length_c   1.000
_cell.angle_alpha   90.00
_cell.angle_beta   90.00
_cell.angle_gamma   90.00
#
_symmetry.space_group_name_H-M   'P 1'
#
loop_
_entity.id
_entity.type
_entity.pdbx_description
1 polymer ?
#
loop_
_entity_poly.entity_id
_entity_poly.type
_entity_poly.pdbx_seq_one_letter_code
_entity_poly.pdbx_strand_id
1 'polypeptide(L)'
;SQLQKMLQNPDVITSGVFADSGTALFEERDGQAGYVINGRWRWGSGCRNAQWISGGIHEVDASGETVTDAPRLTRVFFRPDEIQLVDNWHVSGMRGSGSSDYIADNVWVPAERMAGNVEDTEHASQPIYQFPKFALLGIPIGAICLGMARACLYEVIRASKEKTPQGSRRALSLRP
;
A
#
# COMPACT_ATOMS: atom_id res chain seq x y z
N SER A 1 -22.08 -0.55 6.81
CA SER A 1 -21.48 -0.30 5.49
C SER A 1 -20.76 -1.55 4.97
N GLN A 2 -20.45 -1.61 3.69
CA GLN A 2 -19.66 -2.70 3.10
C GLN A 2 -18.25 -2.74 3.68
N LEU A 3 -17.64 -1.58 3.95
CA LEU A 3 -16.32 -1.53 4.61
C LEU A 3 -16.34 -2.12 6.03
N GLN A 4 -17.38 -1.87 6.80
CA GLN A 4 -17.51 -2.50 8.13
C GLN A 4 -17.58 -4.02 8.03
N LYS A 5 -18.36 -4.57 7.09
CA LYS A 5 -18.42 -6.02 6.85
C LYS A 5 -17.07 -6.60 6.41
N MET A 6 -16.34 -5.87 5.56
CA MET A 6 -14.97 -6.23 5.16
C MET A 6 -14.05 -6.33 6.39
N LEU A 7 -14.04 -5.31 7.24
CA LEU A 7 -13.17 -5.24 8.43
C LEU A 7 -13.53 -6.27 9.53
N GLN A 8 -14.77 -6.76 9.54
CA GLN A 8 -15.20 -7.82 10.47
C GLN A 8 -14.76 -9.23 10.05
N ASN A 9 -14.32 -9.41 8.82
CA ASN A 9 -13.79 -10.69 8.35
C ASN A 9 -12.30 -10.80 8.70
N PRO A 10 -11.90 -11.69 9.65
CA PRO A 10 -10.50 -11.83 10.05
C PRO A 10 -9.59 -12.38 8.93
N ASP A 11 -10.18 -13.04 7.94
CA ASP A 11 -9.43 -13.65 6.83
C ASP A 11 -9.38 -12.76 5.59
N VAL A 12 -9.85 -11.51 5.68
CA VAL A 12 -9.83 -10.59 4.55
C VAL A 12 -8.40 -10.19 4.18
N ILE A 13 -8.06 -10.36 2.92
CA ILE A 13 -6.81 -9.86 2.36
C ILE A 13 -7.09 -8.57 1.61
N THR A 14 -6.44 -7.50 2.04
CA THR A 14 -6.51 -6.20 1.39
C THR A 14 -5.15 -5.80 0.84
N SER A 15 -5.17 -5.08 -0.28
CA SER A 15 -4.02 -4.43 -0.86
C SER A 15 -4.35 -2.98 -1.18
N GLY A 16 -3.35 -2.17 -1.50
CA GLY A 16 -3.64 -0.82 -1.94
C GLY A 16 -2.42 0.07 -2.04
N VAL A 17 -2.66 1.22 -2.64
CA VAL A 17 -1.67 2.28 -2.83
C VAL A 17 -2.19 3.56 -2.18
N PHE A 18 -1.36 4.17 -1.34
CA PHE A 18 -1.73 5.40 -0.63
C PHE A 18 -1.60 6.67 -1.49
N ALA A 19 -0.81 6.59 -2.57
CA ALA A 19 -0.60 7.73 -3.45
C ALA A 19 -1.94 8.23 -4.00
N ASP A 20 -2.14 9.52 -3.92
CA ASP A 20 -3.27 10.23 -4.48
C ASP A 20 -3.13 10.29 -6.00
N SER A 21 -3.53 9.22 -6.67
CA SER A 21 -3.34 9.01 -8.12
C SER A 21 -4.66 8.83 -8.85
N GLY A 22 -5.77 8.95 -8.15
CA GLY A 22 -7.10 8.83 -8.74
C GLY A 22 -7.99 10.03 -8.43
N THR A 23 -8.99 10.24 -9.30
CA THR A 23 -10.04 11.24 -9.13
C THR A 23 -11.34 10.56 -8.76
N ALA A 24 -12.18 11.23 -7.98
CA ALA A 24 -13.52 10.79 -7.61
C ALA A 24 -14.53 11.90 -7.90
N LEU A 25 -15.41 11.68 -8.88
CA LEU A 25 -16.49 12.59 -9.23
C LEU A 25 -17.79 12.06 -8.60
N PHE A 26 -18.46 12.87 -7.79
CA PHE A 26 -19.75 12.49 -7.20
C PHE A 26 -20.79 12.24 -8.29
N GLU A 27 -21.49 11.11 -8.20
CA GLU A 27 -22.58 10.75 -9.10
C GLU A 27 -23.61 9.87 -8.37
N GLU A 28 -24.86 10.28 -8.38
CA GLU A 28 -25.95 9.46 -7.88
C GLU A 28 -26.49 8.56 -9.00
N ARG A 29 -26.64 7.26 -8.74
CA ARG A 29 -27.24 6.27 -9.63
C ARG A 29 -28.38 5.55 -8.94
N ASP A 30 -29.56 5.55 -9.53
CA ASP A 30 -30.76 4.86 -9.01
C ASP A 30 -31.09 5.22 -7.54
N GLY A 31 -30.89 6.47 -7.14
CA GLY A 31 -31.09 6.95 -5.77
C GLY A 31 -29.99 6.55 -4.78
N GLN A 32 -28.87 5.98 -5.26
CA GLN A 32 -27.72 5.65 -4.45
C GLN A 32 -26.56 6.62 -4.70
N ALA A 33 -26.09 7.26 -3.63
CA ALA A 33 -24.90 8.11 -3.69
C ALA A 33 -23.64 7.28 -3.96
N GLY A 34 -22.78 7.77 -4.84
CA GLY A 34 -21.54 7.13 -5.22
C GLY A 34 -20.59 8.09 -5.92
N TYR A 35 -19.54 7.51 -6.47
CA TYR A 35 -18.49 8.26 -7.18
C TYR A 35 -18.03 7.51 -8.41
N VAL A 36 -17.81 8.22 -9.49
CA VAL A 36 -17.10 7.72 -10.67
C VAL A 36 -15.60 7.91 -10.44
N ILE A 37 -14.87 6.81 -10.46
CA ILE A 37 -13.45 6.79 -10.15
C ILE A 37 -12.65 6.57 -11.42
N ASN A 38 -11.64 7.43 -11.61
CA ASN A 38 -10.62 7.28 -12.65
C ASN A 38 -9.24 7.36 -12.00
N GLY A 39 -8.33 6.47 -12.39
CA GLY A 39 -6.97 6.53 -11.88
C GLY A 39 -6.11 5.33 -12.24
N ARG A 40 -4.80 5.52 -12.05
CA ARG A 40 -3.80 4.45 -12.16
C ARG A 40 -2.88 4.49 -10.95
N TRP A 41 -2.86 3.42 -10.21
CA TRP A 41 -2.02 3.25 -9.03
C TRP A 41 -0.88 2.30 -9.35
N ARG A 42 0.33 2.74 -9.06
CA ARG A 42 1.55 1.98 -9.31
C ARG A 42 1.96 1.19 -8.07
N TRP A 43 2.52 0.02 -8.31
CA TRP A 43 3.12 -0.82 -7.26
C TRP A 43 2.13 -1.34 -6.22
N GLY A 44 1.00 -1.84 -6.68
CA GLY A 44 -0.01 -2.50 -5.84
C GLY A 44 0.45 -3.87 -5.37
N SER A 45 1.35 -3.93 -4.39
CA SER A 45 1.88 -5.18 -3.85
C SER A 45 0.75 -6.06 -3.31
N GLY A 46 0.71 -7.33 -3.76
CA GLY A 46 -0.32 -8.29 -3.33
C GLY A 46 -1.69 -8.13 -3.99
N CYS A 47 -1.89 -7.16 -4.90
CA CYS A 47 -3.18 -6.88 -5.51
C CYS A 47 -3.80 -8.09 -6.26
N ARG A 48 -2.97 -9.03 -6.75
CA ARG A 48 -3.44 -10.25 -7.44
C ARG A 48 -4.15 -11.25 -6.51
N ASN A 49 -3.91 -11.16 -5.21
CA ASN A 49 -4.46 -12.07 -4.21
C ASN A 49 -5.42 -11.36 -3.23
N ALA A 50 -5.62 -10.07 -3.41
CA ALA A 50 -6.48 -9.29 -2.53
C ALA A 50 -7.95 -9.47 -2.87
N GLN A 51 -8.79 -9.49 -1.86
CA GLN A 51 -10.25 -9.48 -1.96
C GLN A 51 -10.79 -8.05 -2.08
N TRP A 52 -9.99 -7.08 -1.59
CA TRP A 52 -10.26 -5.67 -1.71
C TRP A 52 -8.97 -4.91 -2.04
N ILE A 53 -9.08 -3.99 -2.97
CA ILE A 53 -7.94 -3.19 -3.44
C ILE A 53 -8.29 -1.72 -3.24
N SER A 54 -7.45 -1.00 -2.49
CA SER A 54 -7.70 0.42 -2.22
C SER A 54 -6.78 1.32 -3.03
N GLY A 55 -7.32 2.47 -3.46
CA GLY A 55 -6.55 3.52 -4.14
C GLY A 55 -6.68 4.85 -3.42
N GLY A 56 -5.58 5.61 -3.34
CA GLY A 56 -5.63 7.02 -2.91
C GLY A 56 -6.31 7.86 -3.99
N ILE A 57 -7.21 8.75 -3.58
CA ILE A 57 -8.00 9.60 -4.48
C ILE A 57 -8.15 11.00 -3.91
N HIS A 58 -8.50 11.94 -4.78
CA HIS A 58 -9.09 13.24 -4.41
C HIS A 58 -10.43 13.44 -5.14
N GLU A 59 -11.31 14.16 -4.48
CA GLU A 59 -12.59 14.56 -5.10
C GLU A 59 -12.36 15.65 -6.13
N VAL A 60 -13.11 15.54 -7.23
CA VAL A 60 -13.19 16.59 -8.25
C VAL A 60 -14.66 16.97 -8.48
N ASP A 61 -14.88 18.21 -8.86
CA ASP A 61 -16.18 18.68 -9.30
C ASP A 61 -16.44 18.36 -10.79
N ALA A 62 -17.60 18.77 -11.30
CA ALA A 62 -17.98 18.54 -12.69
C ALA A 62 -17.08 19.25 -13.72
N SER A 63 -16.28 20.24 -13.29
CA SER A 63 -15.28 20.90 -14.14
C SER A 63 -13.91 20.20 -14.12
N GLY A 64 -13.73 19.21 -13.21
CA GLY A 64 -12.48 18.51 -12.99
C GLY A 64 -11.54 19.20 -12.00
N GLU A 65 -11.98 20.27 -11.34
CA GLU A 65 -11.23 20.96 -10.31
C GLU A 65 -11.33 20.21 -8.98
N THR A 66 -10.22 20.18 -8.23
CA THR A 66 -10.17 19.48 -6.94
C THR A 66 -11.04 20.16 -5.90
N VAL A 67 -11.91 19.39 -5.26
CA VAL A 67 -12.70 19.82 -4.11
C VAL A 67 -11.80 19.89 -2.88
N THR A 68 -11.75 21.08 -2.26
CA THR A 68 -10.85 21.34 -1.10
C THR A 68 -11.57 21.36 0.23
N ASP A 69 -12.89 21.36 0.25
CA ASP A 69 -13.69 21.43 1.46
C ASP A 69 -13.63 20.12 2.26
N ALA A 70 -13.57 20.22 3.56
CA ALA A 70 -13.60 19.07 4.47
C ALA A 70 -15.08 18.67 4.78
N PRO A 71 -15.34 17.38 5.08
CA PRO A 71 -14.41 16.26 5.14
C PRO A 71 -14.01 15.75 3.75
N ARG A 72 -12.72 15.50 3.54
CA ARG A 72 -12.20 15.03 2.26
C ARG A 72 -12.17 13.51 2.17
N LEU A 73 -12.65 12.99 1.07
CA LEU A 73 -12.39 11.60 0.71
C LEU A 73 -10.95 11.47 0.24
N THR A 74 -10.28 10.44 0.74
CA THR A 74 -8.85 10.18 0.41
C THR A 74 -8.61 8.78 -0.07
N ARG A 75 -9.62 7.93 -0.05
CA ARG A 75 -9.47 6.52 -0.39
C ARG A 75 -10.76 5.90 -0.90
N VAL A 76 -10.61 5.07 -1.92
CA VAL A 76 -11.64 4.21 -2.45
C VAL A 76 -11.25 2.74 -2.27
N PHE A 77 -12.24 1.85 -2.13
CA PHE A 77 -12.06 0.41 -2.07
C PHE A 77 -12.80 -0.27 -3.22
N PHE A 78 -12.04 -0.98 -4.05
CA PHE A 78 -12.51 -1.73 -5.19
C PHE A 78 -12.60 -3.21 -4.90
N ARG A 79 -13.47 -3.90 -5.62
CA ARG A 79 -13.37 -5.33 -5.83
C ARG A 79 -12.39 -5.63 -6.96
N PRO A 80 -11.74 -6.80 -6.98
CA PRO A 80 -10.77 -7.13 -8.02
C PRO A 80 -11.33 -7.10 -9.45
N ASP A 81 -12.62 -7.41 -9.62
CA ASP A 81 -13.33 -7.44 -10.89
C ASP A 81 -13.73 -6.05 -11.42
N GLU A 82 -13.61 -5.02 -10.60
CA GLU A 82 -13.94 -3.63 -10.98
C GLU A 82 -12.74 -2.88 -11.57
N ILE A 83 -11.54 -3.43 -11.48
CA ILE A 83 -10.30 -2.77 -11.92
C ILE A 83 -9.51 -3.64 -12.88
N GLN A 84 -8.69 -3.00 -13.70
CA GLN A 84 -7.77 -3.69 -14.58
C GLN A 84 -6.38 -3.80 -13.95
N LEU A 85 -5.89 -5.03 -13.73
CA LEU A 85 -4.51 -5.26 -13.35
C LEU A 85 -3.60 -5.20 -14.58
N VAL A 86 -2.51 -4.43 -14.47
CA VAL A 86 -1.51 -4.30 -15.54
C VAL A 86 -0.37 -5.27 -15.26
N ASP A 87 -0.05 -6.16 -16.22
CA ASP A 87 1.05 -7.11 -16.05
C ASP A 87 2.40 -6.46 -16.38
N ASN A 88 2.93 -5.66 -15.43
CA ASN A 88 4.15 -4.89 -15.58
C ASN A 88 5.18 -5.10 -14.45
N TRP A 89 4.98 -6.13 -13.59
CA TRP A 89 5.92 -6.43 -12.51
C TRP A 89 6.97 -7.47 -12.95
N HIS A 90 7.92 -7.05 -13.77
CA HIS A 90 9.01 -7.88 -14.31
C HIS A 90 10.35 -7.47 -13.68
N VAL A 91 10.65 -8.00 -12.50
CA VAL A 91 11.79 -7.61 -11.67
C VAL A 91 12.72 -8.78 -11.36
N SER A 92 13.99 -8.51 -11.04
CA SER A 92 14.98 -9.54 -10.71
C SER A 92 14.80 -10.09 -9.28
N GLY A 93 14.33 -9.28 -8.35
CA GLY A 93 14.02 -9.65 -6.96
C GLY A 93 12.59 -9.28 -6.57
N MET A 94 12.10 -9.80 -5.44
CA MET A 94 10.74 -9.55 -4.93
C MET A 94 9.60 -9.87 -5.92
N ARG A 95 9.82 -10.80 -6.83
CA ARG A 95 8.86 -11.18 -7.89
C ARG A 95 7.51 -11.62 -7.32
N GLY A 96 7.53 -12.34 -6.20
CA GLY A 96 6.34 -12.87 -5.54
C GLY A 96 5.43 -11.79 -4.93
N SER A 97 5.89 -10.54 -4.77
CA SER A 97 5.02 -9.46 -4.31
C SER A 97 3.95 -9.08 -5.35
N GLY A 98 4.19 -9.39 -6.64
CA GLY A 98 3.26 -9.08 -7.72
C GLY A 98 2.84 -7.61 -7.74
N SER A 99 3.79 -6.69 -7.49
CA SER A 99 3.52 -5.26 -7.32
C SER A 99 3.13 -4.58 -8.64
N SER A 100 2.14 -5.15 -9.31
CA SER A 100 1.59 -4.67 -10.57
C SER A 100 0.86 -3.34 -10.37
N ASP A 101 0.76 -2.56 -11.45
CA ASP A 101 -0.16 -1.42 -11.48
C ASP A 101 -1.61 -1.91 -11.61
N TYR A 102 -2.54 -1.09 -11.18
CA TYR A 102 -3.97 -1.29 -11.47
C TYR A 102 -4.62 0.03 -11.90
N ILE A 103 -5.68 -0.10 -12.69
CA ILE A 103 -6.39 1.02 -13.32
C ILE A 103 -7.88 0.88 -13.03
N ALA A 104 -8.49 2.00 -12.62
CA ALA A 104 -9.93 2.20 -12.69
C ALA A 104 -10.20 3.18 -13.85
N ASP A 105 -11.13 2.81 -14.73
CA ASP A 105 -11.57 3.62 -15.85
C ASP A 105 -13.10 3.73 -15.81
N ASN A 106 -13.59 4.91 -15.42
CA ASN A 106 -15.02 5.20 -15.22
C ASN A 106 -15.74 4.19 -14.31
N VAL A 107 -15.07 3.74 -13.23
CA VAL A 107 -15.64 2.79 -12.28
C VAL A 107 -16.54 3.52 -11.28
N TRP A 108 -17.83 3.21 -11.30
CA TRP A 108 -18.74 3.73 -10.28
C TRP A 108 -18.65 2.91 -9.01
N VAL A 109 -18.44 3.58 -7.86
CA VAL A 109 -18.30 2.96 -6.54
C VAL A 109 -19.30 3.62 -5.57
N PRO A 110 -20.09 2.83 -4.81
CA PRO A 110 -20.98 3.39 -3.80
C PRO A 110 -20.22 4.20 -2.74
N ALA A 111 -20.80 5.29 -2.25
CA ALA A 111 -20.20 6.15 -1.23
C ALA A 111 -19.78 5.40 0.05
N GLU A 112 -20.48 4.30 0.40
CA GLU A 112 -20.14 3.46 1.54
C GLU A 112 -18.80 2.70 1.41
N ARG A 113 -18.17 2.73 0.23
CA ARG A 113 -16.83 2.18 -0.03
C ARG A 113 -15.74 3.25 -0.14
N MET A 114 -16.10 4.48 0.19
CA MET A 114 -15.16 5.59 0.29
C MET A 114 -14.72 5.79 1.74
N ALA A 115 -13.50 6.28 1.94
CA ALA A 115 -13.01 6.66 3.26
C ALA A 115 -12.31 8.03 3.21
N GLY A 116 -12.53 8.80 4.27
CA GLY A 116 -11.85 10.08 4.49
C GLY A 116 -10.59 9.96 5.33
N ASN A 117 -10.05 11.09 5.72
CA ASN A 117 -8.96 11.17 6.68
C ASN A 117 -9.44 10.91 8.10
N VAL A 118 -8.62 10.23 8.89
CA VAL A 118 -8.89 10.04 10.32
C VAL A 118 -8.84 11.36 11.08
N GLU A 119 -8.06 12.31 10.59
CA GLU A 119 -7.93 13.66 11.13
C GLU A 119 -9.26 14.43 11.12
N ASP A 120 -10.18 14.06 10.22
CA ASP A 120 -11.52 14.67 10.09
C ASP A 120 -12.57 13.92 10.95
N THR A 121 -12.16 13.02 11.84
CA THR A 121 -13.04 12.20 12.67
C THR A 121 -12.85 12.47 14.17
N GLU A 122 -13.82 12.05 14.99
CA GLU A 122 -13.72 12.10 16.46
C GLU A 122 -12.54 11.28 17.03
N HIS A 123 -12.01 10.34 16.23
CA HIS A 123 -10.88 9.48 16.62
C HIS A 123 -9.52 10.18 16.48
N ALA A 124 -9.43 11.35 15.84
CA ALA A 124 -8.19 12.07 15.61
C ALA A 124 -7.39 12.34 16.90
N SER A 125 -8.08 12.55 18.02
CA SER A 125 -7.45 12.81 19.33
C SER A 125 -6.84 11.57 20.00
N GLN A 126 -7.11 10.37 19.52
CA GLN A 126 -6.57 9.15 20.12
C GLN A 126 -5.06 9.04 19.86
N PRO A 127 -4.25 8.60 20.83
CA PRO A 127 -2.78 8.61 20.74
C PRO A 127 -2.22 7.89 19.52
N ILE A 128 -2.86 6.80 19.06
CA ILE A 128 -2.42 6.03 17.90
C ILE A 128 -2.52 6.85 16.60
N TYR A 129 -3.51 7.74 16.48
CA TYR A 129 -3.72 8.55 15.28
C TYR A 129 -2.90 9.85 15.29
N GLN A 130 -2.35 10.22 16.45
CA GLN A 130 -1.41 11.34 16.57
C GLN A 130 0.01 10.95 16.12
N PHE A 131 0.30 9.67 15.99
CA PHE A 131 1.59 9.22 15.48
C PHE A 131 1.68 9.48 13.97
N PRO A 132 2.80 10.05 13.48
CA PRO A 132 2.93 10.39 12.06
C PRO A 132 2.73 9.16 11.17
N LYS A 133 1.72 9.18 10.30
CA LYS A 133 1.32 8.07 9.43
C LYS A 133 2.48 7.48 8.62
N PHE A 134 3.30 8.35 8.02
CA PHE A 134 4.46 7.89 7.24
C PHE A 134 5.58 7.31 8.11
N ALA A 135 5.74 7.79 9.36
CA ALA A 135 6.68 7.18 10.29
C ALA A 135 6.24 5.76 10.67
N LEU A 136 4.94 5.56 10.90
CA LEU A 136 4.39 4.22 11.16
C LEU A 136 4.68 3.25 10.00
N LEU A 137 4.57 3.70 8.76
CA LEU A 137 4.91 2.91 7.58
C LEU A 137 6.42 2.72 7.39
N GLY A 138 7.23 3.70 7.79
CA GLY A 138 8.69 3.64 7.65
C GLY A 138 9.38 2.71 8.66
N ILE A 139 8.85 2.59 9.87
CA ILE A 139 9.44 1.76 10.93
C ILE A 139 9.65 0.29 10.52
N PRO A 140 8.64 -0.42 9.96
CA PRO A 140 8.83 -1.80 9.52
C PRO A 140 9.89 -1.94 8.43
N ILE A 141 9.97 -0.99 7.49
CA ILE A 141 10.98 -0.99 6.42
C ILE A 141 12.38 -0.84 7.03
N GLY A 142 12.55 0.10 7.96
CA GLY A 142 13.80 0.28 8.69
C GLY A 142 14.21 -0.97 9.48
N ALA A 143 13.26 -1.63 10.13
CA ALA A 143 13.50 -2.88 10.86
C ALA A 143 13.99 -4.01 9.93
N ILE A 144 13.41 -4.14 8.72
CA ILE A 144 13.86 -5.11 7.71
C ILE A 144 15.30 -4.80 7.29
N CYS A 145 15.63 -3.53 6.99
CA CYS A 145 16.98 -3.13 6.59
C CYS A 145 18.01 -3.45 7.67
N LEU A 146 17.70 -3.17 8.94
CA LEU A 146 18.54 -3.49 10.08
C LEU A 146 18.71 -5.01 10.25
N GLY A 147 17.64 -5.78 10.07
CA GLY A 147 17.69 -7.24 10.11
C GLY A 147 18.59 -7.83 9.03
N MET A 148 18.49 -7.33 7.80
CA MET A 148 19.35 -7.75 6.70
C MET A 148 20.81 -7.40 6.95
N ALA A 149 21.11 -6.19 7.40
CA ALA A 149 22.47 -5.76 7.74
C ALA A 149 23.07 -6.66 8.82
N ARG A 150 22.31 -6.97 9.86
CA ARG A 150 22.72 -7.88 10.93
C ARG A 150 22.97 -9.30 10.41
N ALA A 151 22.11 -9.83 9.56
CA ALA A 151 22.30 -11.15 8.96
C ALA A 151 23.56 -11.21 8.11
N CYS A 152 23.83 -10.19 7.28
CA CYS A 152 25.06 -10.09 6.50
C CYS A 152 26.29 -10.08 7.39
N LEU A 153 26.26 -9.32 8.50
CA LEU A 153 27.36 -9.26 9.45
C LEU A 153 27.63 -10.64 10.08
N TYR A 154 26.59 -11.37 10.51
CA TYR A 154 26.75 -12.71 11.05
C TYR A 154 27.34 -13.69 10.04
N GLU A 155 26.91 -13.63 8.77
CA GLU A 155 27.46 -14.48 7.72
C GLU A 155 28.95 -14.17 7.45
N VAL A 156 29.34 -12.89 7.44
CA VAL A 156 30.75 -12.51 7.30
C VAL A 156 31.58 -13.02 8.47
N ILE A 157 31.10 -12.88 9.72
CA ILE A 157 31.76 -13.38 10.92
C ILE A 157 31.91 -14.91 10.85
N ARG A 158 30.87 -15.64 10.47
CA ARG A 158 30.89 -17.09 10.29
C ARG A 158 31.90 -17.49 9.23
N ALA A 159 31.78 -16.93 8.04
CA ALA A 159 32.66 -17.23 6.91
C ALA A 159 34.14 -16.91 7.23
N SER A 160 34.42 -15.85 7.99
CA SER A 160 35.78 -15.50 8.36
C SER A 160 36.48 -16.53 9.25
N LYS A 161 35.73 -17.25 10.08
CA LYS A 161 36.24 -18.33 10.93
C LYS A 161 36.51 -19.61 10.15
N GLU A 162 35.73 -19.90 9.15
CA GLU A 162 35.78 -21.14 8.35
C GLU A 162 36.69 -21.02 7.13
N LYS A 163 36.72 -19.84 6.50
CA LYS A 163 37.43 -19.63 5.24
C LYS A 163 38.92 -19.38 5.45
N THR A 164 39.74 -20.26 4.87
CA THR A 164 41.20 -20.04 4.72
C THR A 164 41.42 -19.54 3.29
N PRO A 165 41.85 -18.28 3.07
CA PRO A 165 42.14 -17.78 1.73
C PRO A 165 43.22 -18.55 1.01
N GLN A 166 43.14 -18.61 -0.32
CA GLN A 166 44.16 -19.27 -1.14
C GLN A 166 45.55 -18.67 -0.85
N GLY A 167 46.52 -19.53 -0.66
CA GLY A 167 47.91 -19.13 -0.29
C GLY A 167 48.09 -18.77 1.19
N SER A 168 47.08 -18.95 2.05
CA SER A 168 47.16 -18.74 3.50
C SER A 168 47.09 -20.06 4.26
N ARG A 169 47.75 -20.12 5.41
CA ARG A 169 47.64 -21.23 6.38
C ARG A 169 46.72 -20.89 7.57
N ARG A 170 46.15 -19.67 7.60
CA ARG A 170 45.33 -19.19 8.71
C ARG A 170 43.97 -18.79 8.20
N ALA A 171 42.94 -19.03 9.02
CA ALA A 171 41.58 -18.55 8.76
C ALA A 171 41.58 -17.01 8.63
N LEU A 172 40.59 -16.48 7.90
CA LEU A 172 40.47 -15.04 7.63
C LEU A 172 40.38 -14.23 8.93
N SER A 173 39.66 -14.75 9.95
CA SER A 173 39.51 -14.12 11.28
C SER A 173 40.81 -14.03 12.10
N LEU A 174 41.87 -14.77 11.72
CA LEU A 174 43.19 -14.77 12.41
C LEU A 174 44.19 -13.89 11.69
N ARG A 175 43.78 -13.10 10.74
CA ARG A 175 44.62 -12.11 10.07
C ARG A 175 44.51 -10.76 10.78
N PRO A 176 45.60 -10.02 10.92
CA PRO A 176 45.58 -8.65 11.42
C PRO A 176 44.78 -7.72 10.49
#